data_7100cc100beadfbcd4847d668d5428c9
#
_entry.id   7100cc100beadfbcd4847d668d5428c9
#
_cell.length_a   1.000
_cell.length_b   1.000
_cell.length_c   1.000
_cell.angle_alpha   90.00
_cell.angle_beta   90.00
_cell.angle_gamma   90.00
#
_symmetry.space_group_name_H-M   'P 1'
#
loop_
_entity.id
_entity.type
_entity.pdbx_description
1 polymer ?
#
loop_
_entity_poly.entity_id
_entity_poly.type
_entity_poly.pdbx_seq_one_letter_code
_entity_poly.pdbx_strand_id
1 'polypeptide(L)'
;MKHQNRIINKVDIHELLTWFNPSYPIGSYAYSHGIEYAIEDGLINNSNSLHKWVRDLLIFGTGYNDSIIINTLHNSIIENNLSNFDDIVDIAYAMKPTKEISLESAQQGISFYSIIQEVYLSLIHI
;
A
#
# COMPACT_ATOMS: atom_id res chain seq x y z
N MET A 1 -9.66 37.80 0.48
CA MET A 1 -9.10 36.48 0.14
C MET A 1 -8.39 35.93 1.38
N LYS A 2 -9.01 35.00 2.09
CA LYS A 2 -8.43 34.37 3.29
C LYS A 2 -7.55 33.21 2.80
N HIS A 3 -6.23 33.33 2.97
CA HIS A 3 -5.33 32.21 2.87
C HIS A 3 -5.72 31.17 3.94
N GLN A 4 -6.37 30.13 3.51
CA GLN A 4 -6.59 28.94 4.32
C GLN A 4 -5.21 28.28 4.45
N ASN A 5 -4.55 28.52 5.60
CA ASN A 5 -3.36 27.77 5.99
C ASN A 5 -3.76 26.29 5.97
N ARG A 6 -3.34 25.56 4.93
CA ARG A 6 -3.31 24.11 4.95
C ARG A 6 -2.39 23.73 6.11
N ILE A 7 -2.98 23.37 7.22
CA ILE A 7 -2.30 22.60 8.24
C ILE A 7 -2.02 21.27 7.53
N ILE A 8 -0.84 21.15 6.94
CA ILE A 8 -0.28 19.84 6.61
C ILE A 8 -0.07 19.22 7.99
N ASN A 9 -1.01 18.39 8.41
CA ASN A 9 -0.83 17.56 9.59
C ASN A 9 0.50 16.85 9.35
N LYS A 10 1.46 17.16 10.23
CA LYS A 10 2.79 16.58 10.18
C LYS A 10 2.52 15.08 10.31
N VAL A 11 2.65 14.34 9.21
CA VAL A 11 2.51 12.88 9.24
C VAL A 11 3.43 12.40 10.35
N ASP A 12 2.87 11.72 11.33
CA ASP A 12 3.69 11.18 12.39
C ASP A 12 4.54 10.06 11.79
N ILE A 13 5.83 10.33 11.66
CA ILE A 13 6.80 9.37 11.12
C ILE A 13 6.79 8.05 11.90
N HIS A 14 6.42 8.09 13.17
CA HIS A 14 6.31 6.90 14.01
C HIS A 14 5.13 6.01 13.59
N GLU A 15 4.00 6.61 13.20
CA GLU A 15 2.86 5.87 12.66
C GLU A 15 3.24 5.20 11.34
N LEU A 16 3.88 5.93 10.42
CA LEU A 16 4.35 5.35 9.15
C LEU A 16 5.35 4.21 9.39
N LEU A 17 6.35 4.41 10.25
CA LEU A 17 7.32 3.36 10.57
C LEU A 17 6.66 2.14 11.23
N THR A 18 5.58 2.33 11.97
CA THR A 18 4.80 1.25 12.56
C THR A 18 4.03 0.49 11.50
N TRP A 19 3.28 1.17 10.64
CA TRP A 19 2.46 0.55 9.60
C TRP A 19 3.26 -0.17 8.52
N PHE A 20 4.44 0.39 8.17
CA PHE A 20 5.34 -0.21 7.17
C PHE A 20 6.42 -1.11 7.77
N ASN A 21 6.32 -1.44 9.06
CA ASN A 21 7.21 -2.39 9.68
C ASN A 21 6.91 -3.81 9.17
N PRO A 22 7.93 -4.61 8.77
CA PRO A 22 7.72 -6.00 8.34
C PRO A 22 7.02 -6.88 9.38
N SER A 23 7.11 -6.52 10.67
CA SER A 23 6.43 -7.23 11.76
C SER A 23 4.99 -6.77 11.99
N TYR A 24 4.47 -5.81 11.21
CA TYR A 24 3.08 -5.41 11.34
C TYR A 24 2.16 -6.56 10.95
N PRO A 25 1.17 -6.94 11.78
CA PRO A 25 0.51 -8.25 11.68
C PRO A 25 -0.59 -8.29 10.60
N ILE A 26 -0.26 -7.91 9.38
CA ILE A 26 -1.15 -7.97 8.20
C ILE A 26 -0.94 -9.20 7.32
N GLY A 27 0.03 -10.06 7.66
CA GLY A 27 0.32 -11.28 6.90
C GLY A 27 1.20 -11.07 5.66
N SER A 28 1.74 -9.87 5.42
CA SER A 28 2.56 -9.56 4.23
C SER A 28 3.87 -10.36 4.16
N TYR A 29 4.39 -10.81 5.29
CA TYR A 29 5.64 -11.57 5.38
C TYR A 29 5.60 -12.93 4.65
N ALA A 30 4.40 -13.47 4.41
CA ALA A 30 4.24 -14.77 3.74
C ALA A 30 4.43 -14.70 2.21
N TYR A 31 4.58 -13.52 1.64
CA TYR A 31 4.59 -13.32 0.20
C TYR A 31 5.93 -12.72 -0.27
N SER A 32 6.64 -13.48 -1.11
CA SER A 32 7.94 -13.06 -1.65
C SER A 32 7.85 -12.30 -2.98
N HIS A 33 6.66 -12.20 -3.58
CA HIS A 33 6.44 -11.58 -4.90
C HIS A 33 7.41 -12.06 -5.99
N GLY A 34 7.72 -13.37 -5.96
CA GLY A 34 8.59 -14.03 -6.94
C GLY A 34 10.09 -13.86 -6.69
N ILE A 35 10.52 -13.18 -5.62
CA ILE A 35 11.96 -13.01 -5.31
C ILE A 35 12.62 -14.35 -5.03
N GLU A 36 11.97 -15.24 -4.26
CA GLU A 36 12.51 -16.58 -3.96
C GLU A 36 12.75 -17.38 -5.23
N TYR A 37 11.76 -17.44 -6.11
CA TYR A 37 11.90 -18.10 -7.40
C TYR A 37 13.04 -17.48 -8.25
N ALA A 38 13.12 -16.15 -8.29
CA ALA A 38 14.15 -15.46 -9.05
C ALA A 38 15.57 -15.72 -8.50
N ILE A 39 15.71 -15.97 -7.19
CA ILE A 39 16.97 -16.38 -6.57
C ILE A 39 17.29 -17.82 -6.95
N GLU A 40 16.35 -18.75 -6.85
CA GLU A 40 16.54 -20.15 -7.20
C GLU A 40 16.89 -20.33 -8.68
N ASP A 41 16.26 -19.55 -9.57
CA ASP A 41 16.52 -19.56 -11.02
C ASP A 41 17.80 -18.80 -11.42
N GLY A 42 18.50 -18.19 -10.45
CA GLY A 42 19.77 -17.46 -10.67
C GLY A 42 19.62 -16.08 -11.30
N LEU A 43 18.39 -15.57 -11.48
CA LEU A 43 18.10 -14.21 -11.96
C LEU A 43 18.57 -13.16 -10.95
N ILE A 44 18.43 -13.48 -9.66
CA ILE A 44 18.95 -12.68 -8.55
C ILE A 44 20.09 -13.46 -7.90
N ASN A 45 21.33 -13.03 -8.12
CA ASN A 45 22.53 -13.69 -7.62
C ASN A 45 23.54 -12.77 -6.92
N ASN A 46 23.23 -11.48 -6.84
CA ASN A 46 24.03 -10.47 -6.15
C ASN A 46 23.18 -9.22 -5.83
N SER A 47 23.76 -8.27 -5.08
CA SER A 47 23.08 -7.04 -4.69
C SER A 47 22.61 -6.17 -5.87
N ASN A 48 23.36 -6.15 -6.97
CA ASN A 48 22.98 -5.34 -8.13
C ASN A 48 21.76 -5.93 -8.85
N SER A 49 21.71 -7.25 -9.03
CA SER A 49 20.55 -7.93 -9.63
C SER A 49 19.32 -7.81 -8.74
N LEU A 50 19.46 -7.90 -7.42
CA LEU A 50 18.39 -7.64 -6.47
C LEU A 50 17.89 -6.19 -6.55
N HIS A 51 18.81 -5.21 -6.56
CA HIS A 51 18.44 -3.79 -6.69
C HIS A 51 17.67 -3.52 -7.98
N LYS A 52 18.14 -4.11 -9.11
CA LYS A 52 17.42 -3.98 -10.38
C LYS A 52 16.03 -4.60 -10.32
N TRP A 53 15.88 -5.78 -9.74
CA TRP A 53 14.59 -6.45 -9.57
C TRP A 53 13.60 -5.60 -8.79
N VAL A 54 14.00 -5.12 -7.61
CA VAL A 54 13.15 -4.27 -6.76
C VAL A 54 12.79 -2.95 -7.45
N ARG A 55 13.77 -2.31 -8.10
CA ARG A 55 13.54 -1.09 -8.88
C ARG A 55 12.52 -1.31 -10.00
N ASP A 56 12.64 -2.40 -10.74
CA ASP A 56 11.74 -2.70 -11.87
C ASP A 56 10.32 -2.99 -11.37
N LEU A 57 10.15 -3.66 -10.23
CA LEU A 57 8.85 -3.82 -9.56
C LEU A 57 8.23 -2.48 -9.15
N LEU A 58 9.02 -1.53 -8.66
CA LEU A 58 8.53 -0.23 -8.22
C LEU A 58 8.19 0.70 -9.39
N ILE A 59 8.98 0.67 -10.48
CA ILE A 59 8.84 1.63 -11.58
C ILE A 59 7.92 1.10 -12.68
N PHE A 60 7.94 -0.19 -12.97
CA PHE A 60 7.24 -0.80 -14.10
C PHE A 60 6.18 -1.83 -13.67
N GLY A 61 6.14 -2.18 -12.39
CA GLY A 61 5.26 -3.18 -11.83
C GLY A 61 4.13 -2.61 -10.97
N THR A 62 3.72 -3.41 -10.01
CA THR A 62 2.60 -3.08 -9.10
C THR A 62 2.85 -1.82 -8.28
N GLY A 63 4.10 -1.54 -7.89
CA GLY A 63 4.42 -0.35 -7.11
C GLY A 63 4.05 0.96 -7.79
N TYR A 64 4.25 1.06 -9.11
CA TYR A 64 3.83 2.23 -9.90
C TYR A 64 2.30 2.35 -9.93
N ASN A 65 1.61 1.28 -10.26
CA ASN A 65 0.15 1.27 -10.35
C ASN A 65 -0.51 1.59 -9.00
N ASP A 66 -0.06 0.92 -7.94
CA ASP A 66 -0.59 1.12 -6.60
C ASP A 66 -0.34 2.57 -6.10
N SER A 67 0.79 3.19 -6.45
CA SER A 67 1.06 4.59 -6.10
C SER A 67 0.10 5.57 -6.78
N ILE A 68 -0.27 5.33 -8.04
CA ILE A 68 -1.28 6.14 -8.75
C ILE A 68 -2.64 6.00 -8.08
N ILE A 69 -3.07 4.78 -7.80
CA ILE A 69 -4.37 4.51 -7.16
C ILE A 69 -4.45 5.19 -5.79
N ILE A 70 -3.44 4.99 -4.93
CA ILE A 70 -3.39 5.61 -3.61
C ILE A 70 -3.43 7.14 -3.70
N ASN A 71 -2.65 7.73 -4.60
CA ASN A 71 -2.65 9.18 -4.78
C ASN A 71 -4.00 9.70 -5.26
N THR A 72 -4.66 8.98 -6.17
CA THR A 72 -5.98 9.37 -6.69
C THR A 72 -7.05 9.29 -5.61
N LEU A 73 -7.11 8.20 -4.84
CA LEU A 73 -8.03 8.03 -3.73
C LEU A 73 -7.79 9.09 -2.62
N HIS A 74 -6.53 9.32 -2.27
CA HIS A 74 -6.15 10.33 -1.29
C HIS A 74 -6.62 11.74 -1.69
N ASN A 75 -6.42 12.13 -2.95
CA ASN A 75 -6.88 13.41 -3.45
C ASN A 75 -8.41 13.52 -3.44
N SER A 76 -9.13 12.46 -3.83
CA SER A 76 -10.59 12.40 -3.77
C SER A 76 -11.12 12.64 -2.34
N ILE A 77 -10.46 12.09 -1.33
CA ILE A 77 -10.80 12.29 0.08
C ILE A 77 -10.53 13.73 0.51
N ILE A 78 -9.35 14.30 0.18
CA ILE A 78 -8.99 15.67 0.56
C ILE A 78 -9.92 16.69 -0.08
N GLU A 79 -10.30 16.48 -1.34
CA GLU A 79 -11.18 17.35 -2.09
C GLU A 79 -12.67 17.16 -1.72
N ASN A 80 -12.97 16.20 -0.87
CA ASN A 80 -14.33 15.75 -0.52
C ASN A 80 -15.17 15.41 -1.76
N ASN A 81 -14.51 14.87 -2.79
CA ASN A 81 -15.13 14.44 -4.03
C ASN A 81 -15.06 12.91 -4.16
N LEU A 82 -16.06 12.24 -3.63
CA LEU A 82 -16.13 10.77 -3.63
C LEU A 82 -16.95 10.21 -4.79
N SER A 83 -17.32 11.02 -5.78
CA SER A 83 -18.20 10.60 -6.87
C SER A 83 -17.64 9.41 -7.68
N ASN A 84 -16.32 9.31 -7.81
CA ASN A 84 -15.64 8.27 -8.57
C ASN A 84 -14.85 7.29 -7.67
N PHE A 85 -15.11 7.33 -6.34
CA PHE A 85 -14.32 6.54 -5.39
C PHE A 85 -14.47 5.03 -5.65
N ASP A 86 -15.70 4.57 -5.81
CA ASP A 86 -15.99 3.16 -6.07
C ASP A 86 -15.42 2.70 -7.42
N ASP A 87 -15.51 3.52 -8.46
CA ASP A 87 -14.92 3.23 -9.78
C ASP A 87 -13.40 3.07 -9.69
N ILE A 88 -12.71 3.91 -8.90
CA ILE A 88 -11.27 3.82 -8.69
C ILE A 88 -10.91 2.53 -7.94
N VAL A 89 -11.69 2.16 -6.94
CA VAL A 89 -11.51 0.90 -6.19
C VAL A 89 -11.71 -0.30 -7.10
N ASP A 90 -12.74 -0.29 -7.94
CA ASP A 90 -13.00 -1.37 -8.92
C ASP A 90 -11.86 -1.50 -9.93
N ILE A 91 -11.32 -0.39 -10.43
CA ILE A 91 -10.14 -0.37 -11.29
C ILE A 91 -8.94 -0.97 -10.56
N ALA A 92 -8.67 -0.55 -9.31
CA ALA A 92 -7.57 -1.07 -8.51
C ALA A 92 -7.67 -2.58 -8.32
N TYR A 93 -8.88 -3.09 -8.11
CA TYR A 93 -9.14 -4.52 -8.01
C TYR A 93 -8.91 -5.26 -9.34
N ALA A 94 -9.42 -4.70 -10.44
CA ALA A 94 -9.28 -5.27 -11.79
C ALA A 94 -7.82 -5.28 -12.30
N MET A 95 -6.97 -4.38 -11.79
CA MET A 95 -5.55 -4.32 -12.14
C MET A 95 -4.69 -5.41 -11.46
N LYS A 96 -5.23 -6.17 -10.53
CA LYS A 96 -4.47 -7.27 -9.90
C LYS A 96 -4.29 -8.41 -10.91
N PRO A 97 -3.02 -8.81 -11.19
CA PRO A 97 -2.72 -9.70 -12.33
C PRO A 97 -3.19 -11.14 -12.12
N THR A 98 -3.34 -11.58 -10.88
CA THR A 98 -3.81 -12.93 -10.55
C THR A 98 -4.81 -12.91 -9.39
N LYS A 99 -5.57 -14.00 -9.28
CA LYS A 99 -6.51 -14.20 -8.18
C LYS A 99 -5.79 -14.24 -6.82
N GLU A 100 -4.61 -14.82 -6.77
CA GLU A 100 -3.79 -14.93 -5.57
C GLU A 100 -3.35 -13.56 -5.07
N ILE A 101 -2.84 -12.70 -5.95
CA ILE A 101 -2.45 -11.32 -5.61
C ILE A 101 -3.66 -10.48 -5.20
N SER A 102 -4.81 -10.69 -5.85
CA SER A 102 -6.05 -10.03 -5.45
C SER A 102 -6.49 -10.45 -4.04
N LEU A 103 -6.44 -11.75 -3.75
CA LEU A 103 -6.79 -12.29 -2.44
C LEU A 103 -5.82 -11.81 -1.35
N GLU A 104 -4.52 -11.82 -1.63
CA GLU A 104 -3.47 -11.28 -0.75
C GLU A 104 -3.77 -9.83 -0.39
N SER A 105 -3.97 -8.97 -1.40
CA SER A 105 -4.24 -7.55 -1.21
C SER A 105 -5.49 -7.32 -0.36
N ALA A 106 -6.56 -8.08 -0.60
CA ALA A 106 -7.80 -7.99 0.18
C ALA A 106 -7.60 -8.43 1.64
N GLN A 107 -6.90 -9.54 1.87
CA GLN A 107 -6.63 -10.06 3.23
C GLN A 107 -5.76 -9.10 4.02
N GLN A 108 -4.70 -8.55 3.42
CA GLN A 108 -3.84 -7.55 4.06
C GLN A 108 -4.62 -6.28 4.40
N GLY A 109 -5.48 -5.81 3.49
CA GLY A 109 -6.35 -4.66 3.71
C GLY A 109 -7.32 -4.86 4.87
N ILE A 110 -7.98 -6.02 4.95
CA ILE A 110 -8.89 -6.37 6.05
C ILE A 110 -8.13 -6.41 7.37
N SER A 111 -6.97 -7.06 7.41
CA SER A 111 -6.15 -7.16 8.62
C SER A 111 -5.68 -5.77 9.07
N PHE A 112 -5.21 -4.94 8.16
CA PHE A 112 -4.79 -3.57 8.44
C PHE A 112 -5.95 -2.75 9.02
N TYR A 113 -7.12 -2.79 8.37
CA TYR A 113 -8.31 -2.06 8.82
C TYR A 113 -8.75 -2.49 10.23
N SER A 114 -8.76 -3.80 10.51
CA SER A 114 -9.14 -4.32 11.83
C SER A 114 -8.22 -3.78 12.94
N ILE A 115 -6.90 -3.76 12.69
CA ILE A 115 -5.93 -3.23 13.67
C ILE A 115 -6.10 -1.73 13.86
N ILE A 116 -6.27 -0.97 12.76
CA ILE A 116 -6.50 0.47 12.84
C ILE A 116 -7.78 0.79 13.62
N GLN A 117 -8.85 0.03 13.41
CA GLN A 117 -10.09 0.20 14.18
C GLN A 117 -9.86 -0.01 15.70
N GLU A 118 -9.16 -1.06 16.08
CA GLU A 118 -8.90 -1.32 17.51
C GLU A 118 -8.03 -0.23 18.15
N VAL A 119 -6.98 0.21 17.47
CA VAL A 119 -6.03 1.19 18.01
C VAL A 119 -6.59 2.61 18.01
N TYR A 120 -7.16 3.05 16.90
CA TYR A 120 -7.53 4.46 16.73
C TYR A 120 -8.97 4.77 17.13
N LEU A 121 -9.92 3.85 16.94
CA LEU A 121 -11.30 4.08 17.38
C LEU A 121 -11.47 3.88 18.88
N SER A 122 -10.66 3.05 19.53
CA SER A 122 -10.65 2.95 20.99
C SER A 122 -10.17 4.23 21.68
N LEU A 123 -9.31 5.01 21.01
CA LEU A 123 -8.82 6.31 21.53
C LEU A 123 -9.86 7.45 21.40
N ILE A 124 -10.85 7.32 20.53
CA ILE A 124 -11.91 8.32 20.35
C ILE A 124 -12.98 8.19 21.45
N HIS A 125 -13.02 7.08 22.17
CA HIS A 125 -13.97 6.82 23.26
C HIS A 125 -13.41 7.08 24.68
N ILE A 126 -12.19 7.64 24.78
CA ILE A 126 -11.61 8.15 26.01
C ILE A 126 -11.80 9.68 26.07
#